data_977193e10eaae0fe21f38256c0928225
#
_entry.id   977193e10eaae0fe21f38256c0928225
#
_cell.length_a   1.000
_cell.length_b   1.000
_cell.length_c   1.000
_cell.angle_alpha   90.00
_cell.angle_beta   90.00
_cell.angle_gamma   90.00
#
_symmetry.space_group_name_H-M   'P 1'
#
loop_
_entity.id
_entity.type
_entity.pdbx_description
1 polymer ?
#
loop_
_entity_poly.entity_id
_entity_poly.type
_entity_poly.pdbx_seq_one_letter_code
_entity_poly.pdbx_strand_id
1 'polypeptide(L)'
;MPSLKDIKRRIKSVKNTQQITKAMKMVAAAKLKRAHDDILAARPYAQKMLDIINSLSSRVRPDAHPLLSKRGGGRVELVIVTSDRGLCGGFNSNIIRTSEGFIRKNTDNTGITLNLIGKKAKDYFKRRGLTIRQERPVGSGRPKYTAAAEIAKEIVDSHIKIAKTLHRKKNVHKSHMAGHIFIYVNR
;
A
#
# COMPACT_ATOMS: atom_id res chain seq x y z
N MET A 1 41.66 33.42 10.62
CA MET A 1 41.73 32.81 9.28
C MET A 1 42.05 31.30 9.45
N PRO A 2 41.43 30.39 8.71
CA PRO A 2 41.73 28.95 8.80
C PRO A 2 43.15 28.69 8.38
N SER A 3 43.88 27.87 9.16
CA SER A 3 45.25 27.50 8.91
C SER A 3 45.35 26.61 7.64
N LEU A 4 46.50 26.65 6.95
CA LEU A 4 46.77 25.82 5.78
C LEU A 4 46.61 24.32 6.09
N LYS A 5 46.86 23.91 7.32
CA LYS A 5 46.64 22.57 7.84
C LYS A 5 45.15 22.23 7.90
N ASP A 6 44.30 23.16 8.32
CA ASP A 6 42.86 22.97 8.39
C ASP A 6 42.23 22.82 7.00
N ILE A 7 42.71 23.59 6.04
CA ILE A 7 42.28 23.51 4.65
C ILE A 7 42.65 22.14 4.05
N LYS A 8 43.87 21.66 4.25
CA LYS A 8 44.30 20.33 3.79
C LYS A 8 43.48 19.21 4.44
N ARG A 9 43.15 19.33 5.72
CA ARG A 9 42.26 18.39 6.44
C ARG A 9 40.85 18.36 5.87
N ARG A 10 40.29 19.53 5.56
CA ARG A 10 38.97 19.64 4.92
C ARG A 10 38.95 19.00 3.53
N ILE A 11 39.97 19.27 2.70
CA ILE A 11 40.07 18.67 1.36
C ILE A 11 40.11 17.14 1.45
N LYS A 12 40.91 16.59 2.38
CA LYS A 12 40.96 15.14 2.60
C LYS A 12 39.61 14.56 3.04
N SER A 13 38.92 15.24 3.97
CA SER A 13 37.59 14.84 4.44
C SER A 13 36.55 14.85 3.31
N VAL A 14 36.51 15.92 2.49
CA VAL A 14 35.61 16.02 1.36
C VAL A 14 35.87 14.93 0.31
N LYS A 15 37.14 14.64 -0.01
CA LYS A 15 37.51 13.55 -0.91
C LYS A 15 37.03 12.18 -0.41
N ASN A 16 37.20 11.92 0.88
CA ASN A 16 36.72 10.68 1.49
C ASN A 16 35.19 10.58 1.41
N THR A 17 34.47 11.68 1.75
CA THR A 17 33.01 11.75 1.66
C THR A 17 32.53 11.54 0.22
N GLN A 18 33.22 12.10 -0.77
CA GLN A 18 32.93 11.89 -2.19
C GLN A 18 33.03 10.42 -2.60
N GLN A 19 34.11 9.74 -2.16
CA GLN A 19 34.26 8.30 -2.43
C GLN A 19 33.17 7.46 -1.80
N ILE A 20 32.82 7.72 -0.54
CA ILE A 20 31.73 7.05 0.16
C ILE A 20 30.41 7.29 -0.57
N THR A 21 30.11 8.52 -0.94
CA THR A 21 28.87 8.86 -1.66
C THR A 21 28.79 8.19 -3.02
N LYS A 22 29.92 8.10 -3.74
CA LYS A 22 30.00 7.37 -5.02
C LYS A 22 29.70 5.88 -4.83
N ALA A 23 30.28 5.25 -3.80
CA ALA A 23 30.00 3.86 -3.46
C ALA A 23 28.53 3.64 -3.08
N MET A 24 27.94 4.51 -2.27
CA MET A 24 26.52 4.47 -1.93
C MET A 24 25.62 4.60 -3.16
N LYS A 25 25.96 5.47 -4.11
CA LYS A 25 25.26 5.61 -5.39
C LYS A 25 25.24 4.30 -6.19
N MET A 26 26.39 3.63 -6.28
CA MET A 26 26.50 2.33 -6.97
C MET A 26 25.62 1.26 -6.30
N VAL A 27 25.68 1.15 -4.97
CA VAL A 27 24.84 0.20 -4.22
C VAL A 27 23.35 0.50 -4.39
N ALA A 28 22.95 1.78 -4.36
CA ALA A 28 21.57 2.18 -4.58
C ALA A 28 21.10 1.84 -6.01
N ALA A 29 21.93 2.10 -7.02
CA ALA A 29 21.63 1.76 -8.41
C ALA A 29 21.49 0.23 -8.61
N ALA A 30 22.35 -0.56 -8.00
CA ALA A 30 22.27 -2.02 -8.06
C ALA A 30 20.97 -2.55 -7.38
N LYS A 31 20.60 -1.98 -6.24
CA LYS A 31 19.33 -2.33 -5.55
C LYS A 31 18.11 -1.94 -6.40
N LEU A 32 18.11 -0.75 -7.00
CA LEU A 32 17.04 -0.29 -7.88
C LEU A 32 16.91 -1.21 -9.10
N LYS A 33 18.01 -1.54 -9.75
CA LYS A 33 18.01 -2.46 -10.89
C LYS A 33 17.38 -3.81 -10.53
N ARG A 34 17.83 -4.42 -9.44
CA ARG A 34 17.25 -5.71 -8.98
C ARG A 34 15.74 -5.61 -8.72
N ALA A 35 15.28 -4.58 -8.03
CA ALA A 35 13.86 -4.38 -7.77
C ALA A 35 13.06 -4.18 -9.07
N HIS A 36 13.63 -3.48 -10.04
CA HIS A 36 13.03 -3.29 -11.35
C HIS A 36 12.93 -4.60 -12.14
N ASP A 37 14.01 -5.39 -12.15
CA ASP A 37 14.04 -6.70 -12.81
C ASP A 37 13.03 -7.66 -12.17
N ASP A 38 12.88 -7.67 -10.85
CA ASP A 38 11.87 -8.44 -10.11
C ASP A 38 10.43 -8.05 -10.54
N ILE A 39 10.16 -6.76 -10.69
CA ILE A 39 8.84 -6.28 -11.15
C ILE A 39 8.57 -6.72 -12.59
N LEU A 40 9.55 -6.58 -13.48
CA LEU A 40 9.39 -6.98 -14.88
C LEU A 40 9.15 -8.49 -15.01
N ALA A 41 9.83 -9.30 -14.20
CA ALA A 41 9.63 -10.74 -14.17
C ALA A 41 8.25 -11.15 -13.62
N ALA A 42 7.71 -10.42 -12.65
CA ALA A 42 6.41 -10.71 -12.06
C ALA A 42 5.22 -10.19 -12.90
N ARG A 43 5.43 -9.17 -13.73
CA ARG A 43 4.37 -8.48 -14.48
C ARG A 43 3.55 -9.41 -15.40
N PRO A 44 4.13 -10.30 -16.22
CA PRO A 44 3.35 -11.17 -17.09
C PRO A 44 2.45 -12.14 -16.33
N TYR A 45 2.91 -12.65 -15.17
CA TYR A 45 2.08 -13.48 -14.30
C TYR A 45 0.89 -12.69 -13.73
N ALA A 46 1.13 -11.50 -13.22
CA ALA A 46 0.08 -10.64 -12.67
C ALA A 46 -0.97 -10.29 -13.75
N GLN A 47 -0.53 -9.99 -14.96
CA GLN A 47 -1.41 -9.70 -16.09
C GLN A 47 -2.30 -10.89 -16.42
N LYS A 48 -1.71 -12.09 -16.60
CA LYS A 48 -2.45 -13.32 -16.88
C LYS A 48 -3.43 -13.68 -15.77
N MET A 49 -3.06 -13.46 -14.52
CA MET A 49 -3.94 -13.68 -13.38
C MET A 49 -5.16 -12.74 -13.44
N LEU A 50 -4.96 -11.47 -13.78
CA LEU A 50 -6.06 -10.50 -13.97
C LEU A 50 -6.99 -10.92 -15.11
N ASP A 51 -6.44 -11.38 -16.25
CA ASP A 51 -7.22 -11.87 -17.37
C ASP A 51 -8.10 -13.06 -16.96
N ILE A 52 -7.54 -14.00 -16.20
CA ILE A 52 -8.27 -15.16 -15.68
C ILE A 52 -9.38 -14.72 -14.72
N ILE A 53 -9.08 -13.84 -13.77
CA ILE A 53 -10.08 -13.35 -12.81
C ILE A 53 -11.22 -12.62 -13.54
N ASN A 54 -10.92 -11.79 -14.52
CA ASN A 54 -11.92 -11.08 -15.31
C ASN A 54 -12.80 -12.07 -16.11
N SER A 55 -12.18 -13.06 -16.74
CA SER A 55 -12.90 -14.12 -17.46
C SER A 55 -13.79 -14.96 -16.55
N LEU A 56 -13.31 -15.32 -15.36
CA LEU A 56 -14.10 -16.05 -14.37
C LEU A 56 -15.25 -15.21 -13.84
N SER A 57 -15.01 -13.95 -13.51
CA SER A 57 -16.02 -13.05 -12.95
C SER A 57 -17.19 -12.78 -13.91
N SER A 58 -16.95 -12.89 -15.23
CA SER A 58 -18.00 -12.76 -16.26
C SER A 58 -18.82 -14.04 -16.47
N ARG A 59 -18.30 -15.21 -16.11
CA ARG A 59 -18.93 -16.53 -16.33
C ARG A 59 -19.57 -17.12 -15.10
N VAL A 60 -19.09 -16.73 -13.91
CA VAL A 60 -19.56 -17.28 -12.63
C VAL A 60 -20.70 -16.40 -12.09
N ARG A 61 -21.71 -17.04 -11.53
CA ARG A 61 -22.81 -16.31 -10.88
C ARG A 61 -22.30 -15.49 -9.70
N PRO A 62 -22.77 -14.25 -9.51
CA PRO A 62 -22.30 -13.37 -8.42
C PRO A 62 -22.51 -13.92 -7.01
N ASP A 63 -23.45 -14.85 -6.84
CA ASP A 63 -23.75 -15.51 -5.57
C ASP A 63 -22.89 -16.74 -5.27
N ALA A 64 -22.11 -17.23 -6.24
CA ALA A 64 -21.29 -18.42 -6.09
C ALA A 64 -20.14 -18.24 -5.07
N HIS A 65 -19.65 -17.02 -4.88
CA HIS A 65 -18.62 -16.74 -3.90
C HIS A 65 -18.78 -15.36 -3.24
N PRO A 66 -18.55 -15.24 -1.91
CA PRO A 66 -18.71 -13.97 -1.18
C PRO A 66 -17.91 -12.78 -1.75
N LEU A 67 -16.78 -13.02 -2.40
CA LEU A 67 -15.96 -11.98 -3.03
C LEU A 67 -16.51 -11.50 -4.38
N LEU A 68 -17.35 -12.28 -5.04
CA LEU A 68 -17.95 -11.94 -6.33
C LEU A 68 -19.31 -11.24 -6.17
N SER A 69 -19.95 -11.38 -5.01
CA SER A 69 -21.28 -10.81 -4.77
C SER A 69 -21.23 -9.30 -4.80
N LYS A 70 -22.04 -8.69 -5.70
CA LYS A 70 -22.25 -7.24 -5.73
C LYS A 70 -23.04 -6.82 -4.48
N ARG A 71 -22.53 -5.88 -3.75
CA ARG A 71 -23.14 -5.34 -2.54
C ARG A 71 -23.42 -3.87 -2.75
N GLY A 72 -24.61 -3.40 -2.42
CA GLY A 72 -24.97 -1.98 -2.46
C GLY A 72 -24.26 -1.23 -1.31
N GLY A 73 -23.83 0.02 -1.47
CA GLY A 73 -22.94 0.88 -0.69
C GLY A 73 -22.87 0.74 0.84
N GLY A 74 -21.87 1.30 1.47
CA GLY A 74 -21.87 1.41 2.93
C GLY A 74 -20.50 1.45 3.59
N ARG A 75 -19.72 0.40 3.62
CA ARG A 75 -18.40 0.40 4.26
C ARG A 75 -17.28 0.24 3.24
N VAL A 76 -16.27 1.08 3.34
CA VAL A 76 -15.10 1.03 2.47
C VAL A 76 -13.88 0.64 3.31
N GLU A 77 -13.16 -0.38 2.90
CA GLU A 77 -11.83 -0.66 3.41
C GLU A 77 -10.79 -0.12 2.43
N LEU A 78 -10.05 0.89 2.86
CA LEU A 78 -9.04 1.55 2.06
C LEU A 78 -7.67 1.01 2.46
N VAL A 79 -7.03 0.27 1.55
CA VAL A 79 -5.66 -0.24 1.73
C VAL A 79 -4.68 0.76 1.15
N ILE A 80 -3.82 1.32 2.00
CA ILE A 80 -2.83 2.35 1.63
C ILE A 80 -1.44 1.76 1.78
N VAL A 81 -0.70 1.68 0.66
CA VAL A 81 0.66 1.13 0.62
C VAL A 81 1.66 2.24 0.41
N THR A 82 2.49 2.51 1.42
CA THR A 82 3.58 3.50 1.37
C THR A 82 4.91 2.84 1.72
N SER A 83 6.01 3.58 1.62
CA SER A 83 7.30 3.10 2.11
C SER A 83 7.46 3.33 3.62
N ASP A 84 8.41 2.59 4.22
CA ASP A 84 8.82 2.83 5.62
C ASP A 84 9.81 3.99 5.74
N ARG A 85 10.56 4.27 4.65
CA ARG A 85 11.61 5.30 4.61
C ARG A 85 11.19 6.47 3.74
N GLY A 86 11.82 7.63 3.96
CA GLY A 86 11.71 8.79 3.09
C GLY A 86 12.70 8.74 1.92
N LEU A 87 12.95 9.91 1.32
CA LEU A 87 13.86 10.10 0.19
C LEU A 87 13.47 9.30 -1.07
N CYS A 88 12.17 9.18 -1.29
CA CYS A 88 11.56 8.49 -2.45
C CYS A 88 10.81 9.47 -3.38
N GLY A 89 11.26 10.72 -3.46
CA GLY A 89 10.57 11.76 -4.23
C GLY A 89 9.14 11.99 -3.76
N GLY A 90 8.22 12.15 -4.68
CA GLY A 90 6.80 12.35 -4.39
C GLY A 90 6.00 11.09 -4.07
N PHE A 91 6.62 9.90 -4.00
CA PHE A 91 5.92 8.63 -3.86
C PHE A 91 4.93 8.62 -2.68
N ASN A 92 5.43 8.81 -1.46
CA ASN A 92 4.57 8.79 -0.27
C ASN A 92 3.55 9.93 -0.26
N SER A 93 3.97 11.14 -0.65
CA SER A 93 3.11 12.33 -0.65
C SER A 93 1.95 12.21 -1.63
N ASN A 94 2.21 11.63 -2.81
CA ASN A 94 1.17 11.44 -3.82
C ASN A 94 0.14 10.41 -3.38
N ILE A 95 0.58 9.28 -2.81
CA ILE A 95 -0.34 8.26 -2.28
C ILE A 95 -1.20 8.85 -1.16
N ILE A 96 -0.59 9.53 -0.20
CA ILE A 96 -1.30 10.16 0.92
C ILE A 96 -2.32 11.18 0.41
N ARG A 97 -1.94 12.07 -0.50
CA ARG A 97 -2.84 13.08 -1.08
C ARG A 97 -4.01 12.44 -1.81
N THR A 98 -3.76 11.40 -2.61
CA THR A 98 -4.80 10.68 -3.34
C THR A 98 -5.75 9.99 -2.37
N SER A 99 -5.21 9.35 -1.33
CA SER A 99 -6.01 8.70 -0.29
C SER A 99 -6.86 9.71 0.49
N GLU A 100 -6.33 10.87 0.85
CA GLU A 100 -7.12 11.94 1.47
C GLU A 100 -8.23 12.46 0.58
N GLY A 101 -7.93 12.69 -0.70
CA GLY A 101 -8.93 13.10 -1.67
C GLY A 101 -10.07 12.10 -1.77
N PHE A 102 -9.75 10.79 -1.73
CA PHE A 102 -10.75 9.73 -1.71
C PHE A 102 -11.58 9.75 -0.42
N ILE A 103 -10.92 9.86 0.74
CA ILE A 103 -11.58 9.91 2.05
C ILE A 103 -12.56 11.09 2.10
N ARG A 104 -12.13 12.31 1.72
CA ARG A 104 -12.98 13.50 1.73
C ARG A 104 -14.22 13.35 0.84
N LYS A 105 -14.08 12.74 -0.33
CA LYS A 105 -15.19 12.53 -1.27
C LYS A 105 -16.23 11.51 -0.78
N ASN A 106 -15.83 10.64 0.14
CA ASN A 106 -16.68 9.52 0.57
C ASN A 106 -17.03 9.56 2.07
N THR A 107 -16.63 10.61 2.81
CA THR A 107 -16.87 10.73 4.26
C THR A 107 -18.36 10.79 4.61
N ASP A 108 -19.15 11.44 3.77
CA ASP A 108 -20.58 11.72 4.08
C ASP A 108 -21.48 10.49 3.95
N ASN A 109 -21.06 9.44 3.26
CA ASN A 109 -21.91 8.30 2.92
C ASN A 109 -21.42 6.94 3.40
N THR A 110 -20.19 6.82 3.92
CA THR A 110 -19.61 5.51 4.19
C THR A 110 -18.64 5.51 5.37
N GLY A 111 -18.79 4.51 6.25
CA GLY A 111 -17.76 4.22 7.25
C GLY A 111 -16.48 3.75 6.55
N ILE A 112 -15.44 4.60 6.52
CA ILE A 112 -14.14 4.26 5.94
C ILE A 112 -13.25 3.67 7.04
N THR A 113 -12.69 2.50 6.75
CA THR A 113 -11.69 1.84 7.60
C THR A 113 -10.38 1.75 6.86
N LEU A 114 -9.28 2.12 7.50
CA LEU A 114 -7.96 2.13 6.89
C LEU A 114 -7.17 0.86 7.24
N ASN A 115 -6.50 0.32 6.23
CA ASN A 115 -5.49 -0.71 6.36
C ASN A 115 -4.16 -0.13 5.84
N LEU A 116 -3.21 0.11 6.76
CA LEU A 116 -2.01 0.88 6.48
C LEU A 116 -0.79 -0.04 6.38
N ILE A 117 -0.15 -0.03 5.21
CA ILE A 117 1.08 -0.75 4.93
C ILE A 117 2.17 0.29 4.70
N GLY A 118 3.18 0.29 5.56
CA GLY A 118 4.27 1.25 5.55
C GLY A 118 4.17 2.33 6.63
N LYS A 119 5.33 2.66 7.19
CA LYS A 119 5.45 3.63 8.30
C LYS A 119 4.92 5.01 7.94
N LYS A 120 5.14 5.48 6.70
CA LYS A 120 4.75 6.84 6.31
C LYS A 120 3.24 7.04 6.28
N ALA A 121 2.47 6.04 5.84
CA ALA A 121 1.01 6.08 5.95
C ALA A 121 0.56 6.06 7.41
N LYS A 122 1.14 5.18 8.23
CA LYS A 122 0.85 5.10 9.66
C LYS A 122 1.06 6.44 10.36
N ASP A 123 2.26 7.03 10.23
CA ASP A 123 2.63 8.28 10.91
C ASP A 123 1.70 9.44 10.52
N TYR A 124 1.22 9.42 9.28
CA TYR A 124 0.32 10.45 8.76
C TYR A 124 -1.12 10.27 9.25
N PHE A 125 -1.72 9.10 9.07
CA PHE A 125 -3.14 8.89 9.34
C PHE A 125 -3.46 8.67 10.82
N LYS A 126 -2.51 8.19 11.62
CA LYS A 126 -2.69 8.02 13.07
C LYS A 126 -3.08 9.32 13.79
N ARG A 127 -2.62 10.48 13.28
CA ARG A 127 -2.90 11.80 13.89
C ARG A 127 -4.25 12.40 13.48
N ARG A 128 -5.05 11.71 12.65
CA ARG A 128 -6.27 12.27 12.05
C ARG A 128 -7.57 11.66 12.54
N GLY A 129 -7.54 10.85 13.57
CA GLY A 129 -8.73 10.29 14.19
C GLY A 129 -9.56 9.33 13.31
N LEU A 130 -8.96 8.82 12.22
CA LEU A 130 -9.62 7.86 11.33
C LEU A 130 -9.54 6.45 11.91
N THR A 131 -10.51 5.62 11.61
CA THR A 131 -10.55 4.23 12.07
C THR A 131 -9.49 3.41 11.34
N ILE A 132 -8.40 3.10 12.02
CA ILE A 132 -7.34 2.23 11.51
C ILE A 132 -7.62 0.82 12.00
N ARG A 133 -7.79 -0.14 11.09
CA ARG A 133 -7.98 -1.56 11.41
C ARG A 133 -6.65 -2.24 11.64
N GLN A 134 -5.70 -1.96 10.77
CA GLN A 134 -4.40 -2.61 10.78
C GLN A 134 -3.30 -1.69 10.33
N GLU A 135 -2.14 -1.87 10.92
CA GLU A 135 -0.92 -1.16 10.55
C GLU A 135 0.25 -2.14 10.51
N ARG A 136 0.95 -2.16 9.37
CA ARG A 136 2.13 -3.03 9.19
C ARG A 136 3.27 -2.27 8.51
N PRO A 137 4.50 -2.43 8.96
CA PRO A 137 5.66 -1.96 8.21
C PRO A 137 5.85 -2.85 6.95
N VAL A 138 6.39 -2.27 5.89
CA VAL A 138 6.81 -3.04 4.70
C VAL A 138 8.01 -3.92 5.03
N GLY A 139 8.83 -3.47 5.99
CA GLY A 139 10.08 -4.13 6.37
C GLY A 139 11.27 -3.69 5.53
N SER A 140 12.45 -4.19 5.90
CA SER A 140 13.69 -3.93 5.18
C SER A 140 14.04 -5.12 4.29
N GLY A 141 14.42 -4.84 3.04
CA GLY A 141 14.87 -5.87 2.10
C GLY A 141 13.86 -6.22 1.02
N ARG A 142 14.00 -7.42 0.45
CA ARG A 142 13.13 -7.92 -0.60
C ARG A 142 11.80 -8.38 0.01
N PRO A 143 10.65 -7.95 -0.52
CA PRO A 143 9.35 -8.42 -0.05
C PRO A 143 9.26 -9.94 -0.12
N LYS A 144 8.86 -10.59 0.98
CA LYS A 144 8.64 -12.04 1.01
C LYS A 144 7.20 -12.33 0.60
N TYR A 145 7.02 -13.38 -0.20
CA TYR A 145 5.69 -13.85 -0.59
C TYR A 145 4.81 -14.16 0.62
N THR A 146 5.37 -14.76 1.66
CA THR A 146 4.64 -15.09 2.90
C THR A 146 4.01 -13.86 3.54
N ALA A 147 4.75 -12.75 3.64
CA ALA A 147 4.21 -11.51 4.20
C ALA A 147 3.08 -10.92 3.32
N ALA A 148 3.22 -10.98 2.00
CA ALA A 148 2.16 -10.54 1.09
C ALA A 148 0.92 -11.44 1.17
N ALA A 149 1.11 -12.76 1.28
CA ALA A 149 0.03 -13.74 1.42
C ALA A 149 -0.73 -13.56 2.75
N GLU A 150 -0.03 -13.29 3.86
CA GLU A 150 -0.66 -12.98 5.15
C GLU A 150 -1.53 -11.73 5.06
N ILE A 151 -1.01 -10.65 4.49
CA ILE A 151 -1.77 -9.40 4.29
C ILE A 151 -3.00 -9.66 3.42
N ALA A 152 -2.85 -10.37 2.32
CA ALA A 152 -3.95 -10.71 1.42
C ALA A 152 -5.02 -11.55 2.14
N LYS A 153 -4.62 -12.57 2.89
CA LYS A 153 -5.52 -13.40 3.68
C LYS A 153 -6.33 -12.59 4.67
N GLU A 154 -5.68 -11.71 5.42
CA GLU A 154 -6.36 -10.86 6.41
C GLU A 154 -7.38 -9.90 5.76
N ILE A 155 -7.05 -9.32 4.60
CA ILE A 155 -7.97 -8.47 3.83
C ILE A 155 -9.18 -9.29 3.38
N VAL A 156 -8.97 -10.50 2.85
CA VAL A 156 -10.02 -11.40 2.41
C VAL A 156 -10.91 -11.84 3.59
N ASP A 157 -10.32 -12.28 4.69
CA ASP A 157 -11.05 -12.72 5.89
C ASP A 157 -11.90 -11.58 6.47
N SER A 158 -11.33 -10.39 6.52
CA SER A 158 -12.02 -9.17 6.94
C SER A 158 -13.24 -8.89 6.05
N HIS A 159 -13.06 -8.95 4.74
CA HIS A 159 -14.13 -8.72 3.78
C HIS A 159 -15.24 -9.78 3.87
N ILE A 160 -14.89 -11.05 4.01
CA ILE A 160 -15.84 -12.16 4.20
C ILE A 160 -16.59 -12.04 5.53
N LYS A 161 -15.91 -11.66 6.60
CA LYS A 161 -16.52 -11.45 7.93
C LYS A 161 -17.57 -10.34 7.91
N ILE A 162 -17.23 -9.22 7.28
CA ILE A 162 -18.18 -8.12 7.06
C ILE A 162 -19.38 -8.60 6.24
N ALA A 163 -19.15 -9.42 5.20
CA ALA A 163 -20.20 -10.01 4.40
C ALA A 163 -21.17 -10.84 5.22
N LYS A 164 -20.66 -11.78 6.02
CA LYS A 164 -21.49 -12.66 6.88
C LYS A 164 -22.29 -11.87 7.90
N THR A 165 -21.72 -10.83 8.49
CA THR A 165 -22.42 -9.96 9.46
C THR A 165 -23.56 -9.18 8.82
N LEU A 166 -23.40 -8.74 7.58
CA LEU A 166 -24.42 -8.02 6.83
C LEU A 166 -25.57 -8.94 6.39
N HIS A 167 -25.27 -10.17 5.97
CA HIS A 167 -26.32 -11.16 5.69
C HIS A 167 -27.18 -11.50 6.92
N ARG A 168 -26.58 -11.56 8.08
CA ARG A 168 -27.28 -11.82 9.35
C ARG A 168 -28.20 -10.66 9.78
N LYS A 169 -27.87 -9.42 9.39
CA LYS A 169 -28.69 -8.22 9.67
C LYS A 169 -29.76 -7.92 8.61
N LYS A 170 -29.80 -8.62 7.49
CA LYS A 170 -30.82 -8.44 6.44
C LYS A 170 -32.25 -8.76 6.85
N ASN A 171 -32.44 -9.41 8.01
CA ASN A 171 -33.76 -9.64 8.58
C ASN A 171 -34.32 -8.45 9.38
N VAL A 172 -33.57 -7.34 9.48
CA VAL A 172 -34.02 -6.11 10.16
C VAL A 172 -33.57 -4.90 9.33
N HIS A 173 -34.49 -4.33 8.58
CA HIS A 173 -34.37 -3.10 7.77
C HIS A 173 -33.46 -3.14 6.54
N LYS A 174 -34.08 -2.79 5.39
CA LYS A 174 -33.42 -2.48 4.11
C LYS A 174 -32.61 -1.18 4.23
N SER A 175 -31.43 -1.21 4.77
CA SER A 175 -30.46 -0.13 4.61
C SER A 175 -29.28 -0.61 3.78
N HIS A 176 -29.01 0.11 2.71
CA HIS A 176 -27.96 -0.15 1.73
C HIS A 176 -26.57 -0.18 2.38
N MET A 177 -25.98 -1.34 2.58
CA MET A 177 -24.60 -1.46 3.07
C MET A 177 -23.82 -2.48 2.25
N ALA A 178 -22.86 -2.02 1.46
CA ALA A 178 -21.87 -2.88 0.83
C ALA A 178 -20.46 -2.48 1.19
N GLY A 179 -19.55 -3.44 1.18
CA GLY A 179 -18.13 -3.21 1.38
C GLY A 179 -17.38 -3.15 0.06
N HIS A 180 -16.63 -2.10 -0.16
CA HIS A 180 -15.67 -1.98 -1.25
C HIS A 180 -14.24 -1.98 -0.68
N ILE A 181 -13.32 -2.68 -1.36
CA ILE A 181 -11.90 -2.62 -1.06
C ILE A 181 -11.24 -1.80 -2.16
N PHE A 182 -10.58 -0.70 -1.77
CA PHE A 182 -9.78 0.09 -2.67
C PHE A 182 -8.31 -0.04 -2.27
N ILE A 183 -7.46 -0.43 -3.21
CA ILE A 183 -6.02 -0.53 -3.02
C ILE A 183 -5.38 0.62 -3.77
N TYR A 184 -4.79 1.56 -3.04
CA TYR A 184 -3.99 2.62 -3.62
C TYR A 184 -2.51 2.25 -3.57
N VAL A 185 -2.00 1.89 -4.73
CA VAL A 185 -0.57 1.72 -5.01
C VAL A 185 -0.23 2.67 -6.14
N ASN A 186 0.85 3.43 -6.03
CA ASN A 186 1.29 4.30 -7.12
C ASN A 186 1.69 3.45 -8.34
N ARG A 187 1.13 3.78 -9.51
CA ARG A 187 1.55 3.21 -10.79
C ARG A 187 2.87 3.82 -11.25
#